data_7d5312e182dd1a38fa10314ad1d524dd
#
_entry.id   7d5312e182dd1a38fa10314ad1d524dd
#
_cell.length_a   1.000
_cell.length_b   1.000
_cell.length_c   1.000
_cell.angle_alpha   90.00
_cell.angle_beta   90.00
_cell.angle_gamma   90.00
#
_symmetry.space_group_name_H-M   'P 1'
#
loop_
_entity.id
_entity.type
_entity.pdbx_description
1 polymer ?
#
loop_
_entity_poly.entity_id
_entity_poly.type
_entity_poly.pdbx_seq_one_letter_code
_entity_poly.pdbx_strand_id
1 'polypeptide(L)'
;MSQPTPPADPAALGAALEATGYLPDEGLATAAYLALVMHRPLFLEGEAGVGKTALARALAEVTDRPLYRLQCYEGLEASHALYDWDFGRQLLHLRAAEAAGSAGATEELEASLYDRRFLLARPLLQALEDSPSVLLVDEVDRADDEFEAFLLEVLSDFTISIPELGTVRAETPPLVVLTSNRTREVHDALKRRCLYHWLEHPDFEREVAILRRRLPDVTESLAREVARATSRASCSVTSGSRRRRIATSRSKSGCSSQW
;
A
#
# COMPACT_ATOMS: atom_id res chain seq x y z
N MET A 1 -12.29 18.32 -15.65
CA MET A 1 -13.25 17.78 -14.65
C MET A 1 -12.84 18.40 -13.31
N SER A 2 -13.79 19.00 -12.57
CA SER A 2 -13.48 19.60 -11.25
C SER A 2 -13.01 18.49 -10.31
N GLN A 3 -11.86 18.68 -9.66
CA GLN A 3 -11.41 17.73 -8.64
C GLN A 3 -12.46 17.70 -7.51
N PRO A 4 -12.83 16.51 -7.01
CA PRO A 4 -13.72 16.42 -5.86
C PRO A 4 -13.08 17.17 -4.68
N THR A 5 -13.84 18.06 -4.08
CA THR A 5 -13.38 18.81 -2.91
C THR A 5 -13.08 17.83 -1.77
N PRO A 6 -11.90 17.87 -1.18
CA PRO A 6 -11.60 16.98 -0.06
C PRO A 6 -12.60 17.20 1.08
N PRO A 7 -12.92 16.18 1.88
CA PRO A 7 -13.80 16.33 3.06
C PRO A 7 -13.35 17.52 3.94
N ALA A 8 -14.32 18.24 4.50
CA ALA A 8 -14.04 19.50 5.20
C ALA A 8 -13.28 19.29 6.53
N ASP A 9 -13.48 18.15 7.18
CA ASP A 9 -12.91 17.80 8.48
C ASP A 9 -12.83 16.28 8.68
N PRO A 10 -12.18 15.78 9.75
CA PRO A 10 -12.09 14.35 10.04
C PRO A 10 -13.43 13.64 10.18
N ALA A 11 -14.45 14.31 10.73
CA ALA A 11 -15.77 13.72 10.92
C ALA A 11 -16.48 13.53 9.57
N ALA A 12 -16.37 14.51 8.66
CA ALA A 12 -16.88 14.41 7.30
C ALA A 12 -16.21 13.29 6.52
N LEU A 13 -14.88 13.11 6.67
CA LEU A 13 -14.17 11.97 6.08
C LEU A 13 -14.65 10.65 6.68
N GLY A 14 -14.82 10.57 8.00
CA GLY A 14 -15.34 9.39 8.69
C GLY A 14 -16.70 8.97 8.14
N ALA A 15 -17.64 9.93 8.03
CA ALA A 15 -18.97 9.69 7.47
C ALA A 15 -18.92 9.25 5.98
N ALA A 16 -18.02 9.83 5.19
CA ALA A 16 -17.83 9.43 3.80
C ALA A 16 -17.27 8.00 3.68
N LEU A 17 -16.30 7.63 4.54
CA LEU A 17 -15.79 6.26 4.62
C LEU A 17 -16.88 5.27 5.05
N GLU A 18 -17.71 5.63 6.02
CA GLU A 18 -18.87 4.82 6.40
C GLU A 18 -19.83 4.60 5.24
N ALA A 19 -20.04 5.60 4.39
CA ALA A 19 -20.90 5.45 3.21
C ALA A 19 -20.37 4.41 2.22
N THR A 20 -19.05 4.22 2.10
CA THR A 20 -18.44 3.14 1.28
C THR A 20 -18.50 1.76 1.96
N GLY A 21 -18.99 1.67 3.20
CA GLY A 21 -19.03 0.44 3.99
C GLY A 21 -17.78 0.19 4.84
N TYR A 22 -16.82 1.12 4.88
CA TYR A 22 -15.68 1.06 5.78
C TYR A 22 -15.98 1.82 7.07
N LEU A 23 -15.92 1.15 8.20
CA LEU A 23 -16.17 1.76 9.52
C LEU A 23 -14.85 2.20 10.16
N PRO A 24 -14.42 3.47 10.07
CA PRO A 24 -13.24 3.95 10.76
C PRO A 24 -13.51 4.15 12.25
N ASP A 25 -12.47 4.13 13.08
CA ASP A 25 -12.53 4.81 14.38
C ASP A 25 -12.16 6.30 14.21
N GLU A 26 -12.40 7.09 15.26
CA GLU A 26 -12.14 8.54 15.25
C GLU A 26 -10.66 8.85 15.01
N GLY A 27 -9.75 8.05 15.59
CA GLY A 27 -8.31 8.21 15.42
C GLY A 27 -7.87 7.92 13.99
N LEU A 28 -8.41 6.86 13.37
CA LEU A 28 -8.13 6.50 11.99
C LEU A 28 -8.68 7.55 11.01
N ALA A 29 -9.92 8.03 11.23
CA ALA A 29 -10.50 9.08 10.40
C ALA A 29 -9.66 10.36 10.48
N THR A 30 -9.18 10.73 11.67
CA THR A 30 -8.30 11.88 11.87
C THR A 30 -6.96 11.68 11.17
N ALA A 31 -6.30 10.52 11.34
CA ALA A 31 -5.02 10.23 10.69
C ALA A 31 -5.13 10.24 9.16
N ALA A 32 -6.19 9.65 8.61
CA ALA A 32 -6.45 9.65 7.18
C ALA A 32 -6.75 11.06 6.63
N TYR A 33 -7.51 11.87 7.36
CA TYR A 33 -7.76 13.26 7.00
C TYR A 33 -6.47 14.09 6.98
N LEU A 34 -5.64 13.96 8.01
CA LEU A 34 -4.35 14.63 8.06
C LEU A 34 -3.41 14.19 6.93
N ALA A 35 -3.42 12.90 6.57
CA ALA A 35 -2.65 12.40 5.44
C ALA A 35 -3.04 13.06 4.13
N LEU A 36 -4.35 13.24 3.90
CA LEU A 36 -4.88 13.95 2.73
C LEU A 36 -4.47 15.43 2.68
N VAL A 37 -4.63 16.15 3.79
CA VAL A 37 -4.41 17.60 3.84
C VAL A 37 -2.91 17.94 3.87
N MET A 38 -2.10 17.15 4.57
CA MET A 38 -0.66 17.38 4.71
C MET A 38 0.16 16.77 3.58
N HIS A 39 -0.45 16.00 2.67
CA HIS A 39 0.24 15.22 1.64
C HIS A 39 1.35 14.33 2.23
N ARG A 40 1.08 13.73 3.39
CA ARG A 40 2.00 12.81 4.05
C ARG A 40 1.51 11.37 3.93
N PRO A 41 2.42 10.40 3.73
CA PRO A 41 2.04 9.00 3.72
C PRO A 41 1.38 8.58 5.03
N LEU A 42 0.35 7.74 4.95
CA LEU A 42 -0.31 7.10 6.08
C LEU A 42 0.26 5.69 6.27
N PHE A 43 0.87 5.42 7.41
CA PHE A 43 1.43 4.11 7.74
C PHE A 43 0.53 3.37 8.72
N LEU A 44 -0.04 2.26 8.27
CA LEU A 44 -0.98 1.43 9.01
C LEU A 44 -0.31 0.14 9.47
N GLU A 45 -0.13 -0.01 10.74
CA GLU A 45 0.28 -1.29 11.34
C GLU A 45 -0.89 -1.97 12.05
N GLY A 46 -0.88 -3.27 12.11
CA GLY A 46 -1.88 -4.08 12.81
C GLY A 46 -1.82 -5.53 12.35
N GLU A 47 -2.55 -6.39 13.04
CA GLU A 47 -2.61 -7.80 12.67
C GLU A 47 -3.25 -8.03 11.29
N ALA A 48 -3.07 -9.23 10.74
CA ALA A 48 -3.71 -9.57 9.46
C ALA A 48 -5.25 -9.55 9.59
N GLY A 49 -5.93 -9.04 8.55
CA GLY A 49 -7.39 -9.04 8.51
C GLY A 49 -8.09 -7.85 9.18
N VAL A 50 -7.39 -6.94 9.85
CA VAL A 50 -8.01 -5.78 10.54
C VAL A 50 -8.54 -4.69 9.61
N GLY A 51 -8.33 -4.80 8.29
CA GLY A 51 -8.91 -3.88 7.31
C GLY A 51 -7.97 -2.81 6.76
N LYS A 52 -6.63 -2.93 6.93
CA LYS A 52 -5.64 -1.98 6.41
C LYS A 52 -5.78 -1.70 4.91
N THR A 53 -5.76 -2.74 4.09
CA THR A 53 -5.91 -2.65 2.63
C THR A 53 -7.31 -2.14 2.22
N ALA A 54 -8.35 -2.43 3.02
CA ALA A 54 -9.70 -1.97 2.76
C ALA A 54 -9.83 -0.44 2.91
N LEU A 55 -9.11 0.17 3.84
CA LEU A 55 -9.08 1.63 4.00
C LEU A 55 -8.59 2.33 2.73
N ALA A 56 -7.50 1.84 2.12
CA ALA A 56 -6.97 2.46 0.90
C ALA A 56 -8.00 2.45 -0.24
N ARG A 57 -8.78 1.37 -0.38
CA ARG A 57 -9.89 1.29 -1.35
C ARG A 57 -10.99 2.29 -1.04
N ALA A 58 -11.41 2.36 0.22
CA ALA A 58 -12.44 3.30 0.66
C ALA A 58 -12.00 4.77 0.45
N LEU A 59 -10.73 5.09 0.72
CA LEU A 59 -10.16 6.41 0.47
C LEU A 59 -10.14 6.74 -1.03
N ALA A 60 -9.80 5.79 -1.90
CA ALA A 60 -9.83 5.98 -3.35
C ALA A 60 -11.26 6.28 -3.83
N GLU A 61 -12.26 5.55 -3.32
CA GLU A 61 -13.67 5.74 -3.62
C GLU A 61 -14.18 7.11 -3.13
N VAL A 62 -13.90 7.47 -1.87
CA VAL A 62 -14.32 8.76 -1.28
C VAL A 62 -13.70 9.95 -2.01
N THR A 63 -12.46 9.81 -2.47
CA THR A 63 -11.73 10.90 -3.15
C THR A 63 -11.88 10.88 -4.67
N ASP A 64 -12.62 9.90 -5.21
CA ASP A 64 -12.77 9.67 -6.67
C ASP A 64 -11.42 9.65 -7.40
N ARG A 65 -10.45 8.93 -6.83
CA ARG A 65 -9.09 8.81 -7.36
C ARG A 65 -8.78 7.37 -7.76
N PRO A 66 -8.01 7.15 -8.83
CA PRO A 66 -7.54 5.82 -9.18
C PRO A 66 -6.67 5.23 -8.06
N LEU A 67 -6.85 3.94 -7.80
CA LEU A 67 -6.07 3.19 -6.81
C LEU A 67 -5.02 2.33 -7.51
N TYR A 68 -3.76 2.57 -7.19
CA TYR A 68 -2.63 1.74 -7.60
C TYR A 68 -2.12 0.94 -6.41
N ARG A 69 -2.00 -0.37 -6.57
CA ARG A 69 -1.54 -1.27 -5.50
C ARG A 69 -0.21 -1.89 -5.85
N LEU A 70 0.77 -1.64 -5.01
CA LEU A 70 2.06 -2.32 -5.00
C LEU A 70 2.08 -3.31 -3.84
N GLN A 71 2.09 -4.61 -4.16
CA GLN A 71 2.24 -5.68 -3.16
C GLN A 71 3.72 -5.94 -2.94
N CYS A 72 4.20 -5.75 -1.71
CA CYS A 72 5.57 -6.07 -1.36
C CYS A 72 5.76 -7.56 -1.10
N TYR A 73 6.92 -8.08 -1.49
CA TYR A 73 7.37 -9.44 -1.27
C TYR A 73 8.90 -9.45 -1.12
N GLU A 74 9.44 -10.52 -0.57
CA GLU A 74 10.88 -10.69 -0.37
C GLU A 74 11.63 -10.70 -1.72
N GLY A 75 12.66 -9.87 -1.87
CA GLY A 75 13.40 -9.68 -3.11
C GLY A 75 12.71 -8.80 -4.16
N LEU A 76 11.77 -7.94 -3.74
CA LEU A 76 11.19 -6.93 -4.63
C LEU A 76 12.23 -5.86 -4.94
N GLU A 77 12.70 -5.83 -6.19
CA GLU A 77 13.60 -4.79 -6.68
C GLU A 77 12.84 -3.50 -7.04
N ALA A 78 13.50 -2.35 -6.91
CA ALA A 78 12.95 -1.04 -7.27
C ALA A 78 12.47 -0.99 -8.74
N SER A 79 13.22 -1.60 -9.66
CA SER A 79 12.86 -1.73 -11.07
C SER A 79 11.48 -2.36 -11.25
N HIS A 80 11.19 -3.46 -10.56
CA HIS A 80 9.91 -4.17 -10.65
C HIS A 80 8.73 -3.40 -10.06
N ALA A 81 8.99 -2.41 -9.22
CA ALA A 81 7.95 -1.53 -8.67
C ALA A 81 7.67 -0.31 -9.57
N LEU A 82 8.64 0.08 -10.41
CA LEU A 82 8.60 1.27 -11.23
C LEU A 82 8.07 1.03 -12.62
N TYR A 83 8.83 0.28 -13.43
CA TYR A 83 8.52 0.01 -14.83
C TYR A 83 9.20 -1.26 -15.32
N ASP A 84 8.81 -1.67 -16.49
CA ASP A 84 9.44 -2.72 -17.26
C ASP A 84 9.44 -2.32 -18.72
N TRP A 85 10.35 -2.89 -19.53
CA TRP A 85 10.37 -2.67 -20.97
C TRP A 85 9.63 -3.80 -21.68
N ASP A 86 8.73 -3.45 -22.61
CA ASP A 86 8.05 -4.41 -23.47
C ASP A 86 9.00 -4.91 -24.57
N PHE A 87 9.91 -5.79 -24.22
CA PHE A 87 10.87 -6.38 -25.13
C PHE A 87 10.22 -7.06 -26.33
N GLY A 88 9.03 -7.62 -26.16
CA GLY A 88 8.28 -8.23 -27.25
C GLY A 88 7.91 -7.21 -28.33
N ARG A 89 7.37 -6.07 -27.91
CA ARG A 89 7.04 -4.97 -28.85
C ARG A 89 8.28 -4.30 -29.41
N GLN A 90 9.35 -4.14 -28.63
CA GLN A 90 10.62 -3.63 -29.14
C GLN A 90 11.19 -4.52 -30.24
N LEU A 91 11.18 -5.84 -30.05
CA LEU A 91 11.64 -6.81 -31.05
C LEU A 91 10.80 -6.77 -32.34
N LEU A 92 9.47 -6.67 -32.21
CA LEU A 92 8.58 -6.53 -33.35
C LEU A 92 8.84 -5.22 -34.11
N HIS A 93 9.11 -4.13 -33.40
CA HIS A 93 9.47 -2.85 -33.98
C HIS A 93 10.78 -2.92 -34.79
N LEU A 94 11.83 -3.55 -34.22
CA LEU A 94 13.10 -3.78 -34.90
C LEU A 94 12.90 -4.57 -36.21
N ARG A 95 12.19 -5.69 -36.14
CA ARG A 95 11.93 -6.53 -37.34
C ARG A 95 11.12 -5.80 -38.41
N ALA A 96 10.17 -4.96 -38.02
CA ALA A 96 9.41 -4.15 -38.94
C ALA A 96 10.29 -3.09 -39.65
N ALA A 97 11.22 -2.47 -38.90
CA ALA A 97 12.17 -1.51 -39.46
C ALA A 97 13.15 -2.17 -40.44
N GLU A 98 13.67 -3.36 -40.11
CA GLU A 98 14.50 -4.18 -40.99
C GLU A 98 13.77 -4.52 -42.30
N ALA A 99 12.54 -4.99 -42.22
CA ALA A 99 11.71 -5.34 -43.37
C ALA A 99 11.37 -4.13 -44.28
N ALA A 100 11.26 -2.94 -43.69
CA ALA A 100 11.02 -1.68 -44.39
C ALA A 100 12.29 -1.10 -45.05
N GLY A 101 13.46 -1.74 -44.86
CA GLY A 101 14.73 -1.25 -45.43
C GLY A 101 15.29 -0.01 -44.69
N SER A 102 14.75 0.34 -43.54
CA SER A 102 15.16 1.49 -42.75
C SER A 102 16.38 1.23 -41.87
N ALA A 103 17.11 0.14 -42.08
CA ALA A 103 18.27 -0.29 -41.28
C ALA A 103 19.50 0.65 -41.35
N GLY A 104 19.39 1.77 -42.08
CA GLY A 104 20.52 2.70 -42.27
C GLY A 104 20.76 3.71 -41.14
N ALA A 105 19.84 3.83 -40.20
CA ALA A 105 19.96 4.76 -39.04
C ALA A 105 19.96 3.99 -37.74
N THR A 106 21.03 3.24 -37.48
CA THR A 106 21.13 2.34 -36.31
C THR A 106 20.97 3.10 -34.97
N GLU A 107 21.57 4.29 -34.85
CA GLU A 107 21.47 5.12 -33.64
C GLU A 107 20.05 5.64 -33.39
N GLU A 108 19.35 6.10 -34.43
CA GLU A 108 17.95 6.56 -34.30
C GLU A 108 17.01 5.40 -33.97
N LEU A 109 17.26 4.22 -34.52
CA LEU A 109 16.48 3.03 -34.25
C LEU A 109 16.72 2.56 -32.81
N GLU A 110 17.96 2.52 -32.33
CA GLU A 110 18.30 2.18 -30.95
C GLU A 110 17.66 3.17 -29.96
N ALA A 111 17.75 4.47 -30.22
CA ALA A 111 17.08 5.48 -29.39
C ALA A 111 15.56 5.30 -29.33
N SER A 112 14.96 4.88 -30.46
CA SER A 112 13.50 4.65 -30.51
C SER A 112 13.03 3.46 -29.70
N LEU A 113 13.91 2.53 -29.31
CA LEU A 113 13.54 1.37 -28.48
C LEU A 113 13.22 1.75 -27.06
N TYR A 114 13.78 2.85 -26.57
CA TYR A 114 13.55 3.37 -25.22
C TYR A 114 12.49 4.49 -25.20
N ASP A 115 11.63 4.53 -26.21
CA ASP A 115 10.47 5.43 -26.24
C ASP A 115 9.44 5.02 -25.18
N ARG A 116 8.74 6.01 -24.62
CA ARG A 116 7.68 5.83 -23.63
C ARG A 116 6.61 4.78 -24.04
N ARG A 117 6.36 4.60 -25.34
CA ARG A 117 5.41 3.60 -25.88
C ARG A 117 5.78 2.15 -25.61
N PHE A 118 7.05 1.86 -25.28
CA PHE A 118 7.53 0.53 -24.92
C PHE A 118 7.72 0.34 -23.42
N LEU A 119 7.54 1.40 -22.63
CA LEU A 119 7.61 1.33 -21.20
C LEU A 119 6.27 0.86 -20.63
N LEU A 120 6.33 -0.19 -19.82
CA LEU A 120 5.21 -0.73 -19.04
C LEU A 120 5.28 -0.13 -17.63
N ALA A 121 4.50 0.93 -17.38
CA ALA A 121 4.44 1.54 -16.07
C ALA A 121 3.88 0.55 -15.04
N ARG A 122 4.59 0.38 -13.92
CA ARG A 122 4.18 -0.40 -12.76
C ARG A 122 3.46 0.51 -11.75
N PRO A 123 2.80 -0.05 -10.70
CA PRO A 123 1.91 0.72 -9.83
C PRO A 123 2.49 2.01 -9.25
N LEU A 124 3.79 2.02 -8.93
CA LEU A 124 4.43 3.20 -8.37
C LEU A 124 4.53 4.34 -9.40
N LEU A 125 4.99 4.04 -10.59
CA LEU A 125 5.07 5.02 -11.68
C LEU A 125 3.68 5.47 -12.13
N GLN A 126 2.72 4.52 -12.26
CA GLN A 126 1.33 4.83 -12.59
C GLN A 126 0.72 5.84 -11.61
N ALA A 127 0.97 5.63 -10.30
CA ALA A 127 0.45 6.53 -9.27
C ALA A 127 1.01 7.96 -9.38
N LEU A 128 2.22 8.13 -9.87
CA LEU A 128 2.82 9.46 -10.10
C LEU A 128 2.33 10.11 -11.39
N GLU A 129 2.16 9.32 -12.46
CA GLU A 129 1.70 9.82 -13.76
C GLU A 129 0.20 10.20 -13.74
N ASP A 130 -0.65 9.38 -13.12
CA ASP A 130 -2.10 9.58 -13.06
C ASP A 130 -2.53 10.40 -11.82
N SER A 131 -1.74 11.38 -11.47
CA SER A 131 -2.02 12.27 -10.34
C SER A 131 -3.24 13.18 -10.59
N PRO A 132 -4.13 13.37 -9.62
CA PRO A 132 -4.10 12.83 -8.25
C PRO A 132 -4.60 11.39 -8.14
N SER A 133 -3.86 10.56 -7.43
CA SER A 133 -4.12 9.13 -7.26
C SER A 133 -4.05 8.69 -5.79
N VAL A 134 -4.38 7.43 -5.52
CA VAL A 134 -4.09 6.73 -4.27
C VAL A 134 -3.09 5.61 -4.55
N LEU A 135 -1.97 5.61 -3.84
CA LEU A 135 -0.97 4.55 -3.90
C LEU A 135 -1.04 3.71 -2.62
N LEU A 136 -1.34 2.44 -2.76
CA LEU A 136 -1.26 1.46 -1.68
C LEU A 136 0.02 0.64 -1.81
N VAL A 137 0.94 0.79 -0.85
CA VAL A 137 2.10 -0.08 -0.67
C VAL A 137 1.76 -1.11 0.40
N ASP A 138 1.41 -2.31 -0.04
CA ASP A 138 0.83 -3.33 0.82
C ASP A 138 1.90 -4.30 1.32
N GLU A 139 1.89 -4.60 2.63
CA GLU A 139 2.85 -5.47 3.34
C GLU A 139 4.32 -5.02 3.17
N VAL A 140 4.60 -3.74 3.42
CA VAL A 140 5.96 -3.17 3.29
C VAL A 140 6.99 -3.88 4.17
N ASP A 141 6.57 -4.49 5.27
CA ASP A 141 7.39 -5.32 6.16
C ASP A 141 7.90 -6.63 5.52
N ARG A 142 7.52 -6.92 4.28
CA ARG A 142 8.06 -8.04 3.47
C ARG A 142 9.15 -7.62 2.50
N ALA A 143 9.29 -6.33 2.23
CA ALA A 143 10.35 -5.80 1.40
C ALA A 143 11.69 -5.81 2.16
N ASP A 144 12.80 -5.72 1.44
CA ASP A 144 14.12 -5.57 2.02
C ASP A 144 14.46 -4.10 2.35
N ASP A 145 15.61 -3.88 2.98
CA ASP A 145 16.05 -2.55 3.39
C ASP A 145 16.40 -1.64 2.19
N GLU A 146 16.83 -2.23 1.06
CA GLU A 146 17.15 -1.48 -0.17
C GLU A 146 15.87 -0.90 -0.77
N PHE A 147 14.81 -1.68 -0.81
CA PHE A 147 13.51 -1.21 -1.27
C PHE A 147 12.89 -0.17 -0.35
N GLU A 148 13.04 -0.31 0.98
CA GLU A 148 12.61 0.74 1.92
C GLU A 148 13.37 2.06 1.71
N ALA A 149 14.67 2.00 1.47
CA ALA A 149 15.49 3.19 1.17
C ALA A 149 15.04 3.86 -0.13
N PHE A 150 14.76 3.06 -1.17
CA PHE A 150 14.20 3.54 -2.42
C PHE A 150 12.82 4.20 -2.24
N LEU A 151 11.90 3.56 -1.49
CA LEU A 151 10.60 4.18 -1.18
C LEU A 151 10.77 5.51 -0.44
N LEU A 152 11.74 5.60 0.46
CA LEU A 152 12.03 6.79 1.23
C LEU A 152 12.44 7.96 0.33
N GLU A 153 13.21 7.72 -0.74
CA GLU A 153 13.57 8.70 -1.76
C GLU A 153 12.34 9.14 -2.55
N VAL A 154 11.58 8.20 -3.10
CA VAL A 154 10.39 8.49 -3.91
C VAL A 154 9.33 9.28 -3.13
N LEU A 155 9.07 8.88 -1.87
CA LEU A 155 8.05 9.52 -1.02
C LEU A 155 8.48 10.89 -0.49
N SER A 156 9.74 11.29 -0.68
CA SER A 156 10.22 12.62 -0.29
C SER A 156 9.73 13.71 -1.23
N ASP A 157 9.87 13.48 -2.50
CA ASP A 157 9.65 14.50 -3.54
C ASP A 157 8.60 14.07 -4.57
N PHE A 158 8.07 12.84 -4.45
CA PHE A 158 7.16 12.22 -5.41
C PHE A 158 7.71 12.26 -6.83
N THR A 159 8.99 11.91 -6.94
CA THR A 159 9.80 12.03 -8.16
C THR A 159 10.55 10.73 -8.40
N ILE A 160 10.63 10.31 -9.65
CA ILE A 160 11.38 9.14 -10.10
C ILE A 160 12.21 9.54 -11.31
N SER A 161 13.48 9.12 -11.33
CA SER A 161 14.34 9.26 -12.49
C SER A 161 14.41 7.95 -13.27
N ILE A 162 14.02 8.00 -14.54
CA ILE A 162 14.13 6.89 -15.49
C ILE A 162 15.30 7.26 -16.42
N PRO A 163 16.40 6.49 -16.46
CA PRO A 163 17.62 6.87 -17.16
C PRO A 163 17.38 7.29 -18.61
N GLU A 164 16.50 6.60 -19.33
CA GLU A 164 16.26 6.80 -20.75
C GLU A 164 15.19 7.88 -21.05
N LEU A 165 14.30 8.17 -20.09
CA LEU A 165 13.16 9.08 -20.29
C LEU A 165 13.26 10.36 -19.45
N GLY A 166 14.23 10.42 -18.53
CA GLY A 166 14.38 11.56 -17.62
C GLY A 166 13.54 11.42 -16.35
N THR A 167 13.20 12.54 -15.75
CA THR A 167 12.55 12.60 -14.44
C THR A 167 11.05 12.76 -14.57
N VAL A 168 10.32 11.84 -13.95
CA VAL A 168 8.85 11.89 -13.78
C VAL A 168 8.55 12.42 -12.39
N ARG A 169 7.72 13.44 -12.31
CA ARG A 169 7.26 14.04 -11.06
C ARG A 169 5.74 14.12 -11.06
N ALA A 170 5.11 13.74 -9.93
CA ALA A 170 3.69 13.91 -9.77
C ALA A 170 3.30 15.40 -9.73
N GLU A 171 2.29 15.81 -10.50
CA GLU A 171 1.75 17.19 -10.47
C GLU A 171 1.11 17.49 -9.10
N THR A 172 0.39 16.51 -8.57
CA THR A 172 -0.19 16.55 -7.21
C THR A 172 0.29 15.31 -6.47
N PRO A 173 0.86 15.42 -5.26
CA PRO A 173 1.27 14.25 -4.50
C PRO A 173 0.16 13.21 -4.37
N PRO A 174 0.39 11.93 -4.70
CA PRO A 174 -0.58 10.88 -4.47
C PRO A 174 -0.85 10.72 -2.97
N LEU A 175 -2.06 10.29 -2.60
CA LEU A 175 -2.32 9.82 -1.25
C LEU A 175 -1.68 8.45 -1.07
N VAL A 176 -0.62 8.37 -0.29
CA VAL A 176 0.09 7.11 -0.06
C VAL A 176 -0.36 6.44 1.22
N VAL A 177 -0.73 5.17 1.12
CA VAL A 177 -1.05 4.30 2.26
C VAL A 177 -0.07 3.14 2.27
N LEU A 178 0.71 3.03 3.34
CA LEU A 178 1.58 1.89 3.58
C LEU A 178 0.94 0.97 4.61
N THR A 179 1.04 -0.34 4.41
CA THR A 179 0.54 -1.32 5.38
C THR A 179 1.65 -2.25 5.86
N SER A 180 1.57 -2.68 7.12
CA SER A 180 2.47 -3.65 7.73
C SER A 180 1.71 -4.61 8.64
N ASN A 181 2.10 -5.89 8.62
CA ASN A 181 1.64 -6.92 9.55
C ASN A 181 2.66 -7.16 10.68
N ARG A 182 3.73 -6.36 10.76
CA ARG A 182 4.85 -6.50 11.70
C ARG A 182 5.54 -7.85 11.65
N THR A 183 5.66 -8.45 10.47
CA THR A 183 6.47 -9.67 10.28
C THR A 183 7.95 -9.36 10.47
N ARG A 184 8.37 -8.15 10.08
CA ARG A 184 9.68 -7.53 10.29
C ARG A 184 9.48 -6.09 10.77
N GLU A 185 10.46 -5.55 11.45
CA GLU A 185 10.47 -4.14 11.80
C GLU A 185 10.82 -3.28 10.58
N VAL A 186 9.98 -2.32 10.25
CA VAL A 186 10.18 -1.35 9.16
C VAL A 186 11.12 -0.25 9.65
N HIS A 187 11.99 0.23 8.78
CA HIS A 187 13.02 1.20 9.13
C HIS A 187 12.43 2.51 9.69
N ASP A 188 12.99 3.00 10.79
CA ASP A 188 12.53 4.21 11.48
C ASP A 188 12.48 5.45 10.59
N ALA A 189 13.39 5.55 9.61
CA ALA A 189 13.40 6.67 8.68
C ALA A 189 12.11 6.76 7.87
N LEU A 190 11.55 5.63 7.42
CA LEU A 190 10.29 5.57 6.71
C LEU A 190 9.12 5.93 7.64
N LYS A 191 9.09 5.37 8.84
CA LYS A 191 8.04 5.67 9.86
C LYS A 191 7.97 7.16 10.21
N ARG A 192 9.11 7.84 10.36
CA ARG A 192 9.17 9.28 10.70
C ARG A 192 8.58 10.20 9.62
N ARG A 193 8.56 9.76 8.37
CA ARG A 193 7.94 10.52 7.27
C ARG A 193 6.44 10.33 7.17
N CYS A 194 5.91 9.28 7.79
CA CYS A 194 4.51 8.90 7.73
C CYS A 194 3.72 9.45 8.93
N LEU A 195 2.42 9.54 8.74
CA LEU A 195 1.47 9.57 9.84
C LEU A 195 1.18 8.13 10.24
N TYR A 196 1.44 7.80 11.48
CA TYR A 196 1.32 6.42 11.98
C TYR A 196 -0.03 6.19 12.65
N HIS A 197 -0.66 5.05 12.34
CA HIS A 197 -1.83 4.58 13.05
C HIS A 197 -1.80 3.06 13.23
N TRP A 198 -2.06 2.62 14.46
CA TRP A 198 -2.20 1.20 14.78
C TRP A 198 -3.67 0.80 14.66
N LEU A 199 -3.97 -0.20 13.80
CA LEU A 199 -5.31 -0.78 13.70
C LEU A 199 -5.44 -1.98 14.64
N GLU A 200 -6.37 -1.86 15.57
CA GLU A 200 -6.75 -2.97 16.43
C GLU A 200 -7.81 -3.86 15.74
N HIS A 201 -7.91 -5.09 16.22
CA HIS A 201 -9.06 -5.92 15.86
C HIS A 201 -10.36 -5.23 16.31
N PRO A 202 -11.39 -5.23 15.47
CA PRO A 202 -12.68 -4.70 15.87
C PRO A 202 -13.19 -5.46 17.09
N ASP A 203 -13.82 -4.73 18.02
CA ASP A 203 -14.57 -5.37 19.10
C ASP A 203 -15.79 -6.12 18.55
N PHE A 204 -16.44 -6.91 19.41
CA PHE A 204 -17.55 -7.76 19.00
C PHE A 204 -18.70 -6.99 18.32
N GLU A 205 -19.11 -5.85 18.88
CA GLU A 205 -20.21 -5.07 18.33
C GLU A 205 -19.85 -4.41 17.00
N ARG A 206 -18.62 -3.95 16.87
CA ARG A 206 -18.07 -3.39 15.62
C ARG A 206 -17.92 -4.48 14.54
N GLU A 207 -17.51 -5.69 14.91
CA GLU A 207 -17.45 -6.82 13.98
C GLU A 207 -18.84 -7.18 13.44
N VAL A 208 -19.87 -7.22 14.32
CA VAL A 208 -21.27 -7.39 13.91
C VAL A 208 -21.72 -6.28 12.97
N ALA A 209 -21.37 -5.02 13.26
CA ALA A 209 -21.70 -3.88 12.41
C ALA A 209 -21.04 -3.99 11.03
N ILE A 210 -19.76 -4.38 10.96
CA ILE A 210 -19.03 -4.62 9.71
C ILE A 210 -19.71 -5.73 8.89
N LEU A 211 -20.05 -6.86 9.52
CA LEU A 211 -20.71 -7.98 8.85
C LEU A 211 -22.06 -7.56 8.25
N ARG A 212 -22.88 -6.86 9.02
CA ARG A 212 -24.19 -6.37 8.54
C ARG A 212 -24.08 -5.37 7.40
N ARG A 213 -23.03 -4.55 7.41
CA ARG A 213 -22.81 -3.56 6.36
C ARG A 213 -22.35 -4.21 5.05
N ARG A 214 -21.49 -5.21 5.14
CA ARG A 214 -20.97 -5.95 3.97
C ARG A 214 -21.94 -6.95 3.39
N LEU A 215 -22.84 -7.46 4.21
CA LEU A 215 -23.81 -8.50 3.86
C LEU A 215 -25.21 -8.05 4.32
N PRO A 216 -25.89 -7.17 3.55
CA PRO A 216 -27.17 -6.58 3.95
C PRO A 216 -28.27 -7.63 4.23
N ASP A 217 -28.20 -8.79 3.58
CA ASP A 217 -29.18 -9.88 3.71
C ASP A 217 -28.96 -10.75 4.97
N VAL A 218 -27.88 -10.51 5.71
CA VAL A 218 -27.57 -11.29 6.93
C VAL A 218 -28.39 -10.78 8.10
N THR A 219 -29.12 -11.70 8.76
CA THR A 219 -29.85 -11.39 9.99
C THR A 219 -28.88 -11.03 11.12
N GLU A 220 -29.30 -10.17 12.05
CA GLU A 220 -28.48 -9.79 13.19
C GLU A 220 -28.04 -10.98 14.03
N SER A 221 -28.93 -11.98 14.21
CA SER A 221 -28.61 -13.21 14.95
C SER A 221 -27.44 -13.98 14.31
N LEU A 222 -27.46 -14.12 12.98
CA LEU A 222 -26.38 -14.80 12.24
C LEU A 222 -25.07 -14.00 12.26
N ALA A 223 -25.15 -12.67 12.09
CA ALA A 223 -23.98 -11.81 12.20
C ALA A 223 -23.31 -11.92 13.59
N ARG A 224 -24.10 -11.94 14.66
CA ARG A 224 -23.62 -12.14 16.03
C ARG A 224 -23.02 -13.54 16.25
N GLU A 225 -23.57 -14.57 15.64
CA GLU A 225 -23.05 -15.93 15.73
C GLU A 225 -21.69 -16.04 15.01
N VAL A 226 -21.57 -15.49 13.81
CA VAL A 226 -20.31 -15.42 13.06
C VAL A 226 -19.26 -14.64 13.84
N ALA A 227 -19.58 -13.44 14.35
CA ALA A 227 -18.67 -12.63 15.14
C ALA A 227 -18.18 -13.35 16.42
N ARG A 228 -19.04 -14.14 17.08
CA ARG A 228 -18.60 -14.98 18.23
C ARG A 228 -17.64 -16.09 17.82
N ALA A 229 -17.80 -16.66 16.63
CA ALA A 229 -16.91 -17.70 16.13
C ALA A 229 -15.54 -17.14 15.78
N THR A 230 -15.48 -15.98 15.12
CA THR A 230 -14.23 -15.30 14.74
C THR A 230 -13.48 -14.76 15.95
N SER A 231 -14.14 -14.11 16.91
CA SER A 231 -13.53 -13.64 18.15
C SER A 231 -12.87 -14.76 18.98
N ARG A 232 -13.48 -15.96 18.99
CA ARG A 232 -12.90 -17.14 19.65
C ARG A 232 -11.65 -17.65 18.93
N ALA A 233 -11.64 -17.63 17.61
CA ALA A 233 -10.48 -18.03 16.81
C ALA A 233 -9.29 -17.08 17.02
N SER A 234 -9.53 -15.77 17.03
CA SER A 234 -8.50 -14.74 17.26
C SER A 234 -7.89 -14.85 18.67
N CYS A 235 -8.70 -15.11 19.69
CA CYS A 235 -8.22 -15.27 21.06
C CYS A 235 -7.34 -16.52 21.24
N SER A 236 -7.57 -17.57 20.49
CA SER A 236 -6.76 -18.81 20.54
C SER A 236 -5.40 -18.63 19.90
N VAL A 237 -5.29 -17.84 18.84
CA VAL A 237 -4.02 -17.54 18.15
C VAL A 237 -3.12 -16.62 19.00
N THR A 238 -3.69 -15.58 19.61
CA THR A 238 -2.93 -14.64 20.47
C THR A 238 -2.44 -15.30 21.77
N SER A 239 -3.21 -16.21 22.35
CA SER A 239 -2.78 -16.95 23.54
C SER A 239 -1.65 -17.95 23.23
N GLY A 240 -1.63 -18.55 22.03
CA GLY A 240 -0.55 -19.43 21.58
C GLY A 240 0.77 -18.70 21.34
N SER A 241 0.71 -17.49 20.79
CA SER A 241 1.92 -16.66 20.53
C SER A 241 2.53 -16.10 21.84
N ARG A 242 1.71 -15.71 22.82
CA ARG A 242 2.20 -15.30 24.14
C ARG A 242 2.87 -16.44 24.91
N ARG A 243 2.32 -17.66 24.84
CA ARG A 243 2.95 -18.85 25.49
C ARG A 243 4.30 -19.19 24.85
N ARG A 244 4.45 -19.06 23.54
CA ARG A 244 5.74 -19.28 22.86
C ARG A 244 6.79 -18.23 23.23
N ARG A 245 6.43 -16.94 23.37
CA ARG A 245 7.34 -15.88 23.79
C ARG A 245 7.82 -16.04 25.23
N ILE A 246 6.96 -16.51 26.15
CA ILE A 246 7.32 -16.77 27.55
C ILE A 246 8.23 -18.01 27.67
N ALA A 247 8.01 -19.03 26.86
CA ALA A 247 8.87 -20.21 26.84
C ALA A 247 10.29 -19.92 26.32
N THR A 248 10.42 -19.07 25.29
CA THR A 248 11.73 -18.66 24.74
C THR A 248 12.51 -17.70 25.65
N SER A 249 11.83 -16.87 26.46
CA SER A 249 12.50 -16.00 27.43
C SER A 249 13.02 -16.75 28.66
N ARG A 250 12.34 -17.83 29.07
CA ARG A 250 12.81 -18.67 30.19
C ARG A 250 14.00 -19.57 29.81
N SER A 251 14.20 -19.91 28.56
CA SER A 251 15.36 -20.73 28.12
C SER A 251 16.66 -19.92 27.99
N LYS A 252 16.59 -18.56 27.95
CA LYS A 252 17.77 -17.70 27.87
C LYS A 252 18.31 -17.20 29.20
N SER A 253 17.60 -17.41 30.30
CA SER A 253 18.03 -17.00 31.66
C SER A 253 18.67 -18.12 32.50
N GLY A 254 18.96 -19.26 31.91
CA GLY A 254 19.47 -20.45 32.58
C GLY A 254 20.91 -20.87 32.23
N CYS A 255 21.79 -19.94 31.82
CA CYS A 255 23.19 -20.30 31.64
C CYS A 255 24.11 -19.10 31.89
N SER A 256 24.36 -18.79 33.16
CA SER A 256 25.56 -18.06 33.59
C SER A 256 25.74 -18.19 35.09
N SER A 257 26.32 -19.29 35.52
CA SER A 257 27.18 -19.35 36.72
C SER A 257 27.96 -20.66 36.66
N GLN A 258 29.20 -20.55 36.34
CA GLN A 258 30.35 -21.29 36.84
C GLN A 258 31.49 -21.24 35.83
N TRP A 259 32.55 -20.71 36.33
CA TRP A 259 33.99 -20.64 36.09
C TRP A 259 34.49 -19.31 35.56
#